data_c8dcdf5b3c24b95236c77cec681c215b
#
_entry.id   c8dcdf5b3c24b95236c77cec681c215b
#
_cell.length_a   1.000
_cell.length_b   1.000
_cell.length_c   1.000
_cell.angle_alpha   90.00
_cell.angle_beta   90.00
_cell.angle_gamma   90.00
#
_symmetry.space_group_name_H-M   'P 1'
#
loop_
_entity.id
_entity.type
_entity.pdbx_description
1 polymer ?
#
loop_
_entity_poly.entity_id
_entity_poly.type
_entity_poly.pdbx_seq_one_letter_code
_entity_poly.pdbx_strand_id
1 'polypeptide(L)'
;MKQKLTVIVIVLLSVFGVKEAKAQGIAVKTNLAGWAMLAPNIGVDLCVSECSSIEAIFYKSAADSWLKNANFTALQFGYRYWFGREPLNSLFCGVTATPARYEMKIKDSKRKGDCLPLGVNIGYCYPLSDKLNIEVSYGIGMLYLYEDITSVSDQGEEVKASRHKTSFSPTNIEIGISYIIK
;
A
#
# COMPACT_ATOMS: atom_id res chain seq x y z
N MET A 1 0.13 -23.50 -10.04
CA MET A 1 0.07 -22.18 -9.39
C MET A 1 -0.78 -22.17 -8.10
N LYS A 2 -1.97 -22.78 -8.07
CA LYS A 2 -2.85 -22.80 -6.87
C LYS A 2 -2.20 -23.41 -5.63
N GLN A 3 -1.47 -24.53 -5.76
CA GLN A 3 -0.79 -25.19 -4.62
C GLN A 3 0.31 -24.33 -3.97
N LYS A 4 1.07 -23.55 -4.76
CA LYS A 4 2.11 -22.66 -4.22
C LYS A 4 1.50 -21.51 -3.41
N LEU A 5 0.36 -21.00 -3.87
CA LEU A 5 -0.37 -19.96 -3.15
C LEU A 5 -0.93 -20.48 -1.80
N THR A 6 -1.46 -21.70 -1.80
CA THR A 6 -1.99 -22.35 -0.58
C THR A 6 -0.88 -22.59 0.45
N VAL A 7 0.31 -23.02 0.00
CA VAL A 7 1.48 -23.21 0.89
C VAL A 7 1.94 -21.88 1.48
N ILE A 8 1.97 -20.80 0.70
CA ILE A 8 2.34 -19.46 1.18
C ILE A 8 1.34 -18.98 2.23
N VAL A 9 0.03 -19.18 2.00
CA VAL A 9 -1.02 -18.82 2.96
C VAL A 9 -0.92 -19.65 4.24
N ILE A 10 -0.63 -20.95 4.15
CA ILE A 10 -0.44 -21.81 5.31
C ILE A 10 0.84 -21.42 6.08
N VAL A 11 1.93 -21.11 5.41
CA VAL A 11 3.17 -20.63 6.04
C VAL A 11 2.94 -19.28 6.71
N LEU A 12 2.22 -18.36 6.07
CA LEU A 12 1.81 -17.09 6.70
C LEU A 12 0.95 -17.34 7.94
N LEU A 13 -0.03 -18.22 7.86
CA LEU A 13 -0.88 -18.59 9.01
C LEU A 13 -0.12 -19.31 10.12
N SER A 14 0.92 -20.09 9.82
CA SER A 14 1.73 -20.81 10.81
C SER A 14 2.76 -19.89 11.51
N VAL A 15 3.19 -18.81 10.88
CA VAL A 15 4.00 -17.75 11.51
C VAL A 15 3.17 -16.95 12.55
N PHE A 16 1.85 -16.95 12.41
CA PHE A 16 0.89 -16.44 13.40
C PHE A 16 0.55 -17.45 14.52
N GLY A 17 1.30 -18.53 14.65
CA GLY A 17 1.25 -19.48 15.76
C GLY A 17 1.55 -18.80 17.10
N VAL A 18 0.51 -18.30 17.63
CA VAL A 18 0.19 -17.56 18.83
C VAL A 18 0.99 -18.01 20.06
N LYS A 19 1.91 -17.17 20.48
CA LYS A 19 2.11 -16.97 21.92
C LYS A 19 1.09 -15.90 22.33
N GLU A 20 0.40 -16.12 23.45
CA GLU A 20 -0.60 -15.21 24.01
C GLU A 20 -0.07 -13.76 24.06
N ALA A 21 -0.35 -13.00 23.01
CA ALA A 21 -0.03 -11.58 22.97
C ALA A 21 -1.16 -10.83 23.68
N LYS A 22 -0.90 -10.38 24.88
CA LYS A 22 -1.80 -9.55 25.71
C LYS A 22 -2.14 -8.19 25.15
N ALA A 23 -1.89 -7.91 23.87
CA ALA A 23 -2.21 -6.63 23.25
C ALA A 23 -2.55 -6.84 21.77
N GLN A 24 -3.67 -7.47 21.48
CA GLN A 24 -4.18 -7.55 20.11
C GLN A 24 -5.10 -6.35 19.85
N GLY A 25 -4.51 -5.17 19.57
CA GLY A 25 -5.26 -4.07 19.00
C GLY A 25 -5.53 -4.37 17.52
N ILE A 26 -6.76 -4.20 17.10
CA ILE A 26 -7.17 -4.24 15.69
C ILE A 26 -7.73 -2.86 15.36
N ALA A 27 -7.23 -2.22 14.32
CA ALA A 27 -7.78 -0.99 13.82
C ALA A 27 -8.15 -1.12 12.34
N VAL A 28 -9.26 -0.52 11.97
CA VAL A 28 -9.61 -0.26 10.56
C VAL A 28 -9.11 1.14 10.22
N LYS A 29 -8.48 1.28 9.07
CA LYS A 29 -7.87 2.54 8.66
C LYS A 29 -8.19 2.92 7.22
N THR A 30 -8.03 4.19 6.93
CA THR A 30 -8.09 4.74 5.59
C THR A 30 -7.05 5.84 5.43
N ASN A 31 -6.47 5.97 4.24
CA ASN A 31 -5.50 7.00 3.90
C ASN A 31 -6.20 8.12 3.12
N LEU A 32 -6.34 9.28 3.73
CA LEU A 32 -6.99 10.46 3.14
C LEU A 32 -6.19 11.03 1.96
N ALA A 33 -4.86 10.90 1.96
CA ALA A 33 -4.05 11.31 0.81
C ALA A 33 -4.43 10.47 -0.44
N GLY A 34 -4.73 9.19 -0.26
CA GLY A 34 -5.29 8.34 -1.33
C GLY A 34 -6.64 8.85 -1.82
N TRP A 35 -7.54 9.23 -0.94
CA TRP A 35 -8.83 9.81 -1.30
C TRP A 35 -8.70 11.13 -2.06
N ALA A 36 -7.77 12.00 -1.64
CA ALA A 36 -7.46 13.24 -2.36
C ALA A 36 -6.94 12.98 -3.78
N MET A 37 -6.30 11.84 -4.00
CA MET A 37 -5.85 11.37 -5.32
C MET A 37 -6.92 10.53 -6.06
N LEU A 38 -8.17 10.53 -5.59
CA LEU A 38 -9.29 9.73 -6.12
C LEU A 38 -9.00 8.23 -6.14
N ALA A 39 -8.25 7.77 -5.16
CA ALA A 39 -7.98 6.37 -4.87
C ALA A 39 -8.60 5.99 -3.52
N PRO A 40 -9.93 5.76 -3.46
CA PRO A 40 -10.55 5.23 -2.26
C PRO A 40 -9.83 3.99 -1.79
N ASN A 41 -9.69 3.88 -0.48
CA ASN A 41 -8.92 2.82 0.13
C ASN A 41 -9.48 2.46 1.51
N ILE A 42 -9.22 1.24 1.89
CA ILE A 42 -9.54 0.72 3.21
C ILE A 42 -8.44 -0.26 3.63
N GLY A 43 -8.11 -0.25 4.90
CA GLY A 43 -7.08 -1.13 5.43
C GLY A 43 -7.36 -1.56 6.85
N VAL A 44 -6.49 -2.45 7.31
CA VAL A 44 -6.45 -2.94 8.68
C VAL A 44 -5.04 -2.84 9.21
N ASP A 45 -4.93 -2.57 10.50
CA ASP A 45 -3.69 -2.60 11.26
C ASP A 45 -3.85 -3.57 12.42
N LEU A 46 -2.94 -4.52 12.55
CA LEU A 46 -2.96 -5.58 13.54
C LEU A 46 -1.75 -5.43 14.46
N CYS A 47 -1.96 -5.13 15.72
CA CYS A 47 -0.90 -5.13 16.71
C CYS A 47 -0.46 -6.57 16.98
N VAL A 48 0.76 -6.92 16.65
CA VAL A 48 1.32 -8.27 16.79
C VAL A 48 2.21 -8.42 18.03
N SER A 49 2.63 -7.31 18.61
CA SER A 49 3.34 -7.25 19.88
C SER A 49 3.16 -5.87 20.53
N GLU A 50 3.72 -5.68 21.72
CA GLU A 50 3.75 -4.38 22.42
C GLU A 50 4.51 -3.27 21.65
N CYS A 51 5.31 -3.65 20.67
CA CYS A 51 6.14 -2.69 19.91
C CYS A 51 5.93 -2.80 18.40
N SER A 52 5.04 -3.68 17.91
CA SER A 52 4.95 -3.87 16.46
C SER A 52 3.53 -4.15 15.98
N SER A 53 3.27 -3.70 14.77
CA SER A 53 2.03 -3.99 14.04
C SER A 53 2.30 -4.36 12.59
N ILE A 54 1.31 -4.98 11.96
CA ILE A 54 1.27 -5.33 10.55
C ILE A 54 0.06 -4.65 9.95
N GLU A 55 0.27 -3.93 8.85
CA GLU A 55 -0.83 -3.30 8.12
C GLU A 55 -1.06 -3.94 6.76
N ALA A 56 -2.31 -3.85 6.30
CA ALA A 56 -2.69 -4.12 4.92
C ALA A 56 -3.72 -3.08 4.47
N ILE A 57 -3.47 -2.39 3.33
CA ILE A 57 -4.37 -1.38 2.80
C ILE A 57 -4.62 -1.68 1.31
N PHE A 58 -5.89 -1.78 0.95
CA PHE A 58 -6.32 -1.93 -0.43
C PHE A 58 -6.71 -0.59 -1.02
N TYR A 59 -6.17 -0.28 -2.21
CA TYR A 59 -6.44 0.93 -2.98
C TYR A 59 -7.08 0.57 -4.31
N LYS A 60 -8.06 1.34 -4.72
CA LYS A 60 -8.66 1.25 -6.04
C LYS A 60 -8.94 2.65 -6.57
N SER A 61 -8.41 2.99 -7.75
CA SER A 61 -8.74 4.28 -8.35
C SER A 61 -10.21 4.35 -8.76
N ALA A 62 -10.84 5.49 -8.60
CA ALA A 62 -12.15 5.77 -9.15
C ALA A 62 -12.07 5.88 -10.68
N ALA A 63 -13.06 5.31 -11.38
CA ALA A 63 -13.06 5.25 -12.84
C ALA A 63 -13.04 6.62 -13.53
N ASP A 64 -13.57 7.66 -12.87
CA ASP A 64 -13.67 9.04 -13.38
C ASP A 64 -12.71 10.00 -12.66
N SER A 65 -11.51 9.51 -12.28
CA SER A 65 -10.52 10.37 -11.64
C SER A 65 -10.13 11.55 -12.56
N TRP A 66 -9.73 12.70 -11.96
CA TRP A 66 -9.19 13.87 -12.68
C TRP A 66 -7.94 13.52 -13.50
N LEU A 67 -7.29 12.40 -13.20
CA LEU A 67 -6.39 11.65 -14.07
C LEU A 67 -7.23 10.88 -15.11
N LYS A 68 -8.00 11.61 -15.92
CA LYS A 68 -8.82 11.02 -16.99
C LYS A 68 -8.04 9.92 -17.69
N ASN A 69 -8.59 8.70 -17.68
CA ASN A 69 -8.03 7.50 -18.31
C ASN A 69 -6.89 6.77 -17.54
N ALA A 70 -6.75 6.98 -16.23
CA ALA A 70 -5.86 6.18 -15.40
C ALA A 70 -6.68 5.31 -14.43
N ASN A 71 -6.45 4.02 -14.44
CA ASN A 71 -7.04 3.06 -13.51
C ASN A 71 -5.91 2.29 -12.82
N PHE A 72 -5.95 2.20 -11.49
CA PHE A 72 -5.00 1.38 -10.79
C PHE A 72 -5.65 0.63 -9.63
N THR A 73 -5.02 -0.47 -9.25
CA THR A 73 -5.34 -1.26 -8.07
C THR A 73 -4.04 -1.56 -7.36
N ALA A 74 -3.99 -1.33 -6.07
CA ALA A 74 -2.81 -1.58 -5.27
C ALA A 74 -3.19 -2.25 -3.93
N LEU A 75 -2.25 -3.01 -3.40
CA LEU A 75 -2.34 -3.61 -2.07
C LEU A 75 -1.05 -3.30 -1.33
N GLN A 76 -1.13 -2.45 -0.33
CA GLN A 76 0.01 -2.10 0.52
C GLN A 76 0.08 -3.08 1.69
N PHE A 77 1.27 -3.56 1.96
CA PHE A 77 1.62 -4.29 3.17
C PHE A 77 2.69 -3.51 3.91
N GLY A 78 2.58 -3.43 5.22
CA GLY A 78 3.55 -2.78 6.08
C GLY A 78 3.84 -3.57 7.34
N TYR A 79 5.07 -3.49 7.80
CA TYR A 79 5.46 -3.86 9.16
C TYR A 79 5.99 -2.61 9.84
N ARG A 80 5.52 -2.33 11.07
CA ARG A 80 5.83 -1.13 11.83
C ARG A 80 6.37 -1.48 13.19
N TYR A 81 7.40 -0.75 13.60
CA TYR A 81 7.97 -0.77 14.94
C TYR A 81 7.66 0.54 15.65
N TRP A 82 7.05 0.46 16.82
CA TRP A 82 6.56 1.57 17.62
C TRP A 82 7.53 1.86 18.78
N PHE A 83 8.09 3.06 18.80
CA PHE A 83 9.10 3.43 19.78
C PHE A 83 8.54 3.62 21.20
N GLY A 84 7.25 3.98 21.32
CA GLY A 84 6.56 4.19 22.60
C GLY A 84 6.09 2.92 23.29
N ARG A 85 6.31 1.72 22.71
CA ARG A 85 5.72 0.44 23.18
C ARG A 85 4.20 0.48 23.29
N GLU A 86 3.57 1.35 22.55
CA GLU A 86 2.13 1.50 22.43
C GLU A 86 1.80 1.56 20.95
N PRO A 87 1.52 0.42 20.30
CA PRO A 87 1.09 0.41 18.92
C PRO A 87 -0.15 1.29 18.73
N LEU A 88 -0.22 1.97 17.58
CA LEU A 88 -1.27 2.93 17.24
C LEU A 88 -1.25 4.23 18.07
N ASN A 89 -0.21 4.46 18.84
CA ASN A 89 -0.04 5.69 19.65
C ASN A 89 1.44 6.01 19.82
N SER A 90 2.07 6.67 18.93
CA SER A 90 3.43 7.24 19.03
C SER A 90 4.16 7.33 17.70
N LEU A 91 5.45 7.61 17.78
CA LEU A 91 6.38 7.53 16.66
C LEU A 91 6.61 6.07 16.26
N PHE A 92 6.65 5.82 14.97
CA PHE A 92 7.01 4.51 14.43
C PHE A 92 7.95 4.62 13.23
N CYS A 93 8.69 3.56 12.99
CA CYS A 93 9.33 3.31 11.71
C CYS A 93 8.88 1.98 11.14
N GLY A 94 9.02 1.79 9.84
CA GLY A 94 8.55 0.57 9.22
C GLY A 94 9.14 0.31 7.85
N VAL A 95 8.69 -0.81 7.29
CA VAL A 95 8.93 -1.18 5.91
C VAL A 95 7.61 -1.39 5.20
N THR A 96 7.52 -0.97 3.95
CA THR A 96 6.30 -1.13 3.14
C THR A 96 6.61 -1.73 1.78
N ALA A 97 5.68 -2.55 1.30
CA ALA A 97 5.65 -3.09 -0.05
C ALA A 97 4.26 -2.86 -0.63
N THR A 98 4.18 -2.24 -1.81
CA THR A 98 2.89 -1.88 -2.43
C THR A 98 2.80 -2.40 -3.86
N PRO A 99 2.63 -3.73 -4.08
CA PRO A 99 2.34 -4.22 -5.41
C PRO A 99 1.11 -3.52 -5.97
N ALA A 100 1.24 -2.97 -7.18
CA ALA A 100 0.18 -2.27 -7.86
C ALA A 100 0.17 -2.59 -9.34
N ARG A 101 -1.02 -2.64 -9.90
CA ARG A 101 -1.26 -2.73 -11.34
C ARG A 101 -1.97 -1.48 -11.81
N TYR A 102 -1.52 -0.93 -12.92
CA TYR A 102 -2.14 0.25 -13.50
C TYR A 102 -2.38 0.10 -15.00
N GLU A 103 -3.37 0.82 -15.47
CA GLU A 103 -3.67 1.00 -16.89
C GLU A 103 -3.93 2.49 -17.12
N MET A 104 -3.22 3.08 -18.06
CA MET A 104 -3.32 4.50 -18.38
C MET A 104 -3.42 4.68 -19.90
N LYS A 105 -4.32 5.56 -20.33
CA LYS A 105 -4.41 5.98 -21.73
C LYS A 105 -3.97 7.43 -21.85
N ILE A 106 -2.89 7.67 -22.58
CA ILE A 106 -2.34 9.02 -22.84
C ILE A 106 -2.38 9.25 -24.34
N LYS A 107 -3.30 10.11 -24.79
CA LYS A 107 -3.55 10.35 -26.23
C LYS A 107 -3.79 8.99 -26.94
N ASP A 108 -2.98 8.66 -27.93
CA ASP A 108 -3.07 7.45 -28.75
C ASP A 108 -2.23 6.27 -28.21
N SER A 109 -1.65 6.43 -27.01
CA SER A 109 -0.85 5.39 -26.37
C SER A 109 -1.59 4.82 -25.17
N LYS A 110 -1.70 3.48 -25.13
CA LYS A 110 -2.18 2.72 -24.01
C LYS A 110 -0.99 2.12 -23.26
N ARG A 111 -0.91 2.39 -21.96
CA ARG A 111 0.13 1.89 -21.09
C ARG A 111 -0.49 1.01 -20.03
N LYS A 112 0.01 -0.20 -19.90
CA LYS A 112 -0.34 -1.12 -18.83
C LYS A 112 0.92 -1.54 -18.14
N GLY A 113 0.87 -1.66 -16.82
CA GLY A 113 2.05 -2.06 -16.09
C GLY A 113 1.76 -2.54 -14.70
N ASP A 114 2.77 -3.20 -14.17
CA ASP A 114 2.85 -3.56 -12.77
C ASP A 114 3.97 -2.75 -12.13
N CYS A 115 3.75 -2.27 -10.92
CA CYS A 115 4.79 -1.60 -10.15
C CYS A 115 4.85 -2.15 -8.73
N LEU A 116 6.05 -2.10 -8.17
CA LEU A 116 6.31 -2.54 -6.81
C LEU A 116 7.18 -1.50 -6.11
N PRO A 117 6.58 -0.52 -5.43
CA PRO A 117 7.28 0.30 -4.45
C PRO A 117 7.66 -0.55 -3.23
N LEU A 118 8.94 -0.50 -2.88
CA LEU A 118 9.49 -1.08 -1.66
C LEU A 118 10.25 0.01 -0.91
N GLY A 119 9.93 0.24 0.35
CA GLY A 119 10.56 1.33 1.07
C GLY A 119 10.56 1.18 2.57
N VAL A 120 11.29 2.09 3.19
CA VAL A 120 11.26 2.35 4.63
C VAL A 120 10.42 3.59 4.86
N ASN A 121 9.67 3.62 5.94
CA ASN A 121 8.83 4.74 6.32
C ASN A 121 9.06 5.12 7.78
N ILE A 122 8.75 6.36 8.07
CA ILE A 122 8.66 6.91 9.42
C ILE A 122 7.34 7.65 9.52
N GLY A 123 6.70 7.57 10.67
CA GLY A 123 5.42 8.23 10.88
C GLY A 123 5.12 8.43 12.36
N TYR A 124 4.08 9.19 12.59
CA TYR A 124 3.55 9.47 13.91
C TYR A 124 2.05 9.25 13.92
N CYS A 125 1.57 8.51 14.91
CA CYS A 125 0.17 8.27 15.18
C CYS A 125 -0.23 9.04 16.44
N TYR A 126 -1.24 9.91 16.31
CA TYR A 126 -1.76 10.72 17.39
C TYR A 126 -3.19 10.28 17.74
N PRO A 127 -3.44 9.86 18.98
CA PRO A 127 -4.79 9.49 19.42
C PRO A 127 -5.66 10.76 19.56
N LEU A 128 -6.78 10.81 18.86
CA LEU A 128 -7.80 11.84 18.99
C LEU A 128 -8.78 11.47 20.10
N SER A 129 -8.99 10.17 20.31
CA SER A 129 -9.83 9.61 21.37
C SER A 129 -9.40 8.17 21.64
N ASP A 130 -10.03 7.50 22.60
CA ASP A 130 -9.75 6.08 22.94
C ASP A 130 -9.89 5.12 21.75
N LYS A 131 -10.59 5.53 20.70
CA LYS A 131 -10.87 4.67 19.53
C LYS A 131 -10.46 5.28 18.21
N LEU A 132 -10.15 6.57 18.15
CA LEU A 132 -9.89 7.28 16.91
C LEU A 132 -8.51 7.89 16.91
N ASN A 133 -7.72 7.57 15.89
CA ASN A 133 -6.39 8.11 15.71
C ASN A 133 -6.27 8.81 14.36
N ILE A 134 -5.40 9.79 14.31
CA ILE A 134 -4.85 10.37 13.07
C ILE A 134 -3.39 9.98 12.93
N GLU A 135 -2.97 9.68 11.73
CA GLU A 135 -1.63 9.20 11.44
C GLU A 135 -1.05 9.96 10.25
N VAL A 136 0.23 10.29 10.37
CA VAL A 136 1.00 10.85 9.25
C VAL A 136 2.26 10.02 9.07
N SER A 137 2.52 9.56 7.85
CA SER A 137 3.76 8.86 7.52
C SER A 137 4.30 9.24 6.15
N TYR A 138 5.62 9.12 6.04
CA TYR A 138 6.36 9.32 4.81
C TYR A 138 7.39 8.22 4.64
N GLY A 139 7.47 7.68 3.43
CA GLY A 139 8.40 6.61 3.09
C GLY A 139 9.15 6.87 1.80
N ILE A 140 10.38 6.39 1.75
CA ILE A 140 11.26 6.44 0.59
C ILE A 140 11.83 5.06 0.31
N GLY A 141 12.17 4.81 -0.95
CA GLY A 141 12.73 3.51 -1.33
C GLY A 141 12.83 3.32 -2.83
N MET A 142 12.77 2.07 -3.25
CA MET A 142 12.90 1.67 -4.63
C MET A 142 11.55 1.41 -5.27
N LEU A 143 11.34 1.97 -6.44
CA LEU A 143 10.19 1.71 -7.30
C LEU A 143 10.65 0.83 -8.47
N TYR A 144 10.13 -0.39 -8.52
CA TYR A 144 10.29 -1.31 -9.64
C TYR A 144 9.07 -1.17 -10.55
N LEU A 145 9.30 -0.83 -11.81
CA LEU A 145 8.27 -0.62 -12.80
C LEU A 145 8.47 -1.56 -13.99
N TYR A 146 7.43 -2.26 -14.34
CA TYR A 146 7.29 -3.02 -15.58
C TYR A 146 6.12 -2.45 -16.38
N GLU A 147 6.36 -2.00 -17.59
CA GLU A 147 5.38 -1.28 -18.40
C GLU A 147 5.34 -1.82 -19.84
N ASP A 148 4.15 -2.16 -20.32
CA ASP A 148 3.87 -2.42 -21.71
C ASP A 148 3.17 -1.23 -22.33
N ILE A 149 3.79 -0.68 -23.38
CA ILE A 149 3.31 0.50 -24.11
C ILE A 149 2.81 0.03 -25.46
N THR A 150 1.54 0.29 -25.76
CA THR A 150 0.96 0.10 -27.08
C THR A 150 0.66 1.46 -27.67
N SER A 151 1.32 1.83 -28.75
CA SER A 151 1.11 3.09 -29.48
C SER A 151 0.60 2.77 -30.88
N VAL A 152 -0.29 3.61 -31.41
CA VAL A 152 -0.72 3.54 -32.81
C VAL A 152 0.19 4.48 -33.61
N SER A 153 0.87 3.95 -34.63
CA SER A 153 1.68 4.73 -35.57
C SER A 153 0.79 5.60 -36.46
N ASP A 154 1.33 6.67 -37.05
CA ASP A 154 0.65 7.51 -38.04
C ASP A 154 0.13 6.71 -39.24
N GLN A 155 0.63 5.52 -39.45
CA GLN A 155 0.18 4.58 -40.50
C GLN A 155 -0.90 3.59 -40.03
N GLY A 156 -1.39 3.72 -38.78
CA GLY A 156 -2.42 2.87 -38.21
C GLY A 156 -1.92 1.51 -37.66
N GLU A 157 -0.62 1.28 -37.63
CA GLU A 157 -0.03 0.05 -37.08
C GLU A 157 0.17 0.14 -35.58
N GLU A 158 -0.16 -0.92 -34.85
CA GLU A 158 0.10 -1.06 -33.41
C GLU A 158 1.57 -1.42 -33.16
N VAL A 159 2.29 -0.50 -32.54
CA VAL A 159 3.66 -0.75 -32.06
C VAL A 159 3.63 -1.06 -30.57
N LYS A 160 4.22 -2.19 -30.18
CA LYS A 160 4.32 -2.64 -28.77
C LYS A 160 5.77 -2.54 -28.31
N ALA A 161 5.97 -1.92 -27.16
CA ALA A 161 7.27 -1.83 -26.50
C ALA A 161 7.11 -2.17 -25.01
N SER A 162 8.03 -2.96 -24.46
CA SER A 162 8.08 -3.24 -23.02
C SER A 162 9.24 -2.47 -22.41
N ARG A 163 9.01 -1.91 -21.23
CA ARG A 163 10.00 -1.12 -20.49
C ARG A 163 10.10 -1.60 -19.05
N HIS A 164 11.34 -1.75 -18.60
CA HIS A 164 11.67 -1.96 -17.19
C HIS A 164 12.38 -0.72 -16.65
N LYS A 165 11.96 -0.25 -15.49
CA LYS A 165 12.61 0.88 -14.83
C LYS A 165 12.69 0.64 -13.33
N THR A 166 13.85 0.91 -12.76
CA THR A 166 14.04 0.98 -11.32
C THR A 166 14.45 2.41 -10.98
N SER A 167 13.82 3.00 -9.97
CA SER A 167 14.13 4.35 -9.53
C SER A 167 13.97 4.49 -8.03
N PHE A 168 14.78 5.36 -7.42
CA PHE A 168 14.60 5.78 -6.04
C PHE A 168 13.53 6.88 -6.01
N SER A 169 12.52 6.74 -5.14
CA SER A 169 11.37 7.66 -5.08
C SER A 169 10.66 7.59 -3.73
N PRO A 170 9.77 8.54 -3.43
CA PRO A 170 8.77 8.34 -2.38
C PRO A 170 7.97 7.07 -2.65
N THR A 171 7.84 6.21 -1.65
CA THR A 171 7.12 4.93 -1.75
C THR A 171 5.85 4.88 -0.92
N ASN A 172 5.75 5.76 0.07
CA ASN A 172 4.57 5.91 0.90
C ASN A 172 4.36 7.38 1.30
N ILE A 173 3.13 7.87 1.16
CA ILE A 173 2.65 9.14 1.71
C ILE A 173 1.29 8.85 2.31
N GLU A 174 1.17 9.03 3.61
CA GLU A 174 -0.06 8.71 4.32
C GLU A 174 -0.47 9.84 5.25
N ILE A 175 -1.72 10.22 5.15
CA ILE A 175 -2.47 10.97 6.15
C ILE A 175 -3.66 10.08 6.47
N GLY A 176 -3.53 9.29 7.51
CA GLY A 176 -4.47 8.22 7.85
C GLY A 176 -5.42 8.61 8.96
N ILE A 177 -6.59 8.00 8.91
CA ILE A 177 -7.49 7.91 10.06
C ILE A 177 -7.65 6.43 10.36
N SER A 178 -7.51 6.05 11.63
CA SER A 178 -7.74 4.68 12.07
C SER A 178 -8.72 4.64 13.22
N TYR A 179 -9.59 3.63 13.19
CA TYR A 179 -10.56 3.34 14.24
C TYR A 179 -10.21 2.01 14.90
N ILE A 180 -9.94 2.05 16.20
CA ILE A 180 -9.59 0.90 17.02
C ILE A 180 -10.87 0.13 17.35
N ILE A 181 -10.93 -1.14 16.94
CA ILE A 181 -12.06 -2.03 17.20
C ILE A 181 -11.89 -2.70 18.57
N LYS A 182 -10.64 -3.13 18.89
CA LYS A 182 -10.31 -3.86 20.10
C LYS A 182 -8.87 -3.60 20.49
#